data_743fb24b7c15aaf2a60bc355fa33eb37
#
_entry.id   743fb24b7c15aaf2a60bc355fa33eb37
#
_cell.length_a   1.000
_cell.length_b   1.000
_cell.length_c   1.000
_cell.angle_alpha   90.00
_cell.angle_beta   90.00
_cell.angle_gamma   90.00
#
_symmetry.space_group_name_H-M   'P 1'
#
loop_
_entity.id
_entity.type
_entity.pdbx_description
1 polymer ?
#
loop_
_entity_poly.entity_id
_entity_poly.type
_entity_poly.pdbx_seq_one_letter_code
_entity_poly.pdbx_strand_id
1 'polypeptide(L)'
;KSYGWGGLYIGDISQPRGGPRLTGHKSHQIGLDVDIWLKPKAYTFLSISERETVPPISMSKSGGALVNHNWTETHHKVLREISKDERVARIFIFPGAKVKMCREEKGDKNWLRKVRPWWGHNYHIHIRLKCPDDAYKCQDQYPPPKDKESSEERLFKYKQFIGNQLHSI
;
A
#
# COMPACT_ATOMS: atom_id res chain seq x y z
N LYS A 1 8.05 -17.42 6.46
CA LYS A 1 6.77 -18.12 6.76
C LYS A 1 5.87 -17.97 5.54
N SER A 2 5.37 -19.08 5.00
CA SER A 2 4.38 -19.06 3.91
C SER A 2 3.02 -18.66 4.49
N TYR A 3 2.44 -17.58 3.98
CA TYR A 3 1.09 -17.13 4.35
C TYR A 3 0.02 -17.64 3.37
N GLY A 4 0.31 -18.72 2.64
CA GLY A 4 -0.60 -19.30 1.63
C GLY A 4 -0.52 -18.60 0.26
N TRP A 5 0.37 -17.63 0.07
CA TRP A 5 0.65 -17.04 -1.23
C TRP A 5 1.94 -17.61 -1.81
N GLY A 6 1.95 -17.95 -3.10
CA GLY A 6 3.13 -18.44 -3.83
C GLY A 6 4.16 -17.35 -4.15
N GLY A 7 3.98 -16.14 -3.65
CA GLY A 7 4.82 -14.97 -3.88
C GLY A 7 4.01 -13.69 -3.94
N LEU A 8 4.62 -12.63 -4.45
CA LEU A 8 3.99 -11.33 -4.65
C LEU A 8 4.05 -10.94 -6.13
N TYR A 9 3.03 -10.25 -6.61
CA TYR A 9 3.08 -9.57 -7.90
C TYR A 9 3.70 -8.19 -7.67
N ILE A 10 4.89 -7.98 -8.24
CA ILE A 10 5.57 -6.68 -8.23
C ILE A 10 5.06 -5.90 -9.44
N GLY A 11 4.55 -4.72 -9.16
CA GLY A 11 4.12 -3.76 -10.17
C GLY A 11 5.20 -2.72 -10.50
N ASP A 12 4.80 -1.45 -10.53
CA ASP A 12 5.69 -0.36 -10.89
C ASP A 12 6.79 -0.13 -9.84
N ILE A 13 8.02 0.08 -10.31
CA ILE A 13 9.16 0.51 -9.46
C ILE A 13 9.60 1.90 -9.90
N SER A 14 10.44 1.99 -10.91
CA SER A 14 10.92 3.23 -11.53
C SER A 14 11.34 2.98 -12.96
N GLN A 15 11.55 4.03 -13.72
CA GLN A 15 12.25 3.90 -15.00
C GLN A 15 13.71 3.47 -14.77
N PRO A 16 14.36 2.76 -15.72
CA PRO A 16 15.72 2.25 -15.55
C PRO A 16 16.78 3.32 -15.18
N ARG A 17 16.54 4.56 -15.59
CA ARG A 17 17.42 5.71 -15.27
C ARG A 17 16.78 6.66 -14.24
N GLY A 18 15.68 6.28 -13.65
CA GLY A 18 14.90 7.17 -12.78
C GLY A 18 14.23 8.32 -13.53
N GLY A 19 13.85 9.36 -12.79
CA GLY A 19 13.20 10.55 -13.33
C GLY A 19 11.68 10.45 -13.43
N PRO A 20 11.02 11.53 -13.87
CA PRO A 20 9.57 11.62 -13.93
C PRO A 20 8.98 10.63 -14.94
N ARG A 21 7.88 9.99 -14.56
CA ARG A 21 7.09 9.16 -15.48
C ARG A 21 6.20 10.04 -16.36
N LEU A 22 5.96 9.59 -17.59
CA LEU A 22 5.09 10.28 -18.54
C LEU A 22 3.61 10.28 -18.14
N THR A 23 3.19 9.31 -17.31
CA THR A 23 1.81 9.14 -16.84
C THR A 23 1.74 8.82 -15.36
N GLY A 24 0.85 9.48 -14.65
CA GLY A 24 0.16 9.06 -13.41
C GLY A 24 0.95 9.04 -12.11
N HIS A 25 2.20 8.64 -12.08
CA HIS A 25 2.93 8.43 -10.82
C HIS A 25 3.81 9.64 -10.46
N LYS A 26 3.42 10.36 -9.40
CA LYS A 26 4.24 11.45 -8.83
C LYS A 26 5.47 10.96 -8.07
N SER A 27 5.46 9.71 -7.61
CA SER A 27 6.57 8.96 -7.01
C SER A 27 7.20 8.02 -8.04
N HIS A 28 7.85 6.96 -7.65
CA HIS A 28 8.51 6.01 -8.56
C HIS A 28 9.61 6.61 -9.45
N GLN A 29 10.30 7.66 -8.96
CA GLN A 29 11.29 8.38 -9.76
C GLN A 29 12.74 7.99 -9.45
N ILE A 30 13.01 7.45 -8.27
CA ILE A 30 14.37 7.22 -7.75
C ILE A 30 14.63 5.78 -7.28
N GLY A 31 13.75 4.83 -7.61
CA GLY A 31 13.90 3.42 -7.25
C GLY A 31 13.58 3.07 -5.80
N LEU A 32 13.06 4.01 -5.01
CA LEU A 32 12.68 3.76 -3.61
C LEU A 32 11.20 3.48 -3.42
N ASP A 33 10.43 3.46 -4.49
CA ASP A 33 9.00 3.19 -4.48
C ASP A 33 8.72 1.90 -5.25
N VAL A 34 7.82 1.08 -4.73
CA VAL A 34 7.35 -0.13 -5.39
C VAL A 34 5.88 -0.36 -5.13
N ASP A 35 5.15 -0.69 -6.19
CA ASP A 35 3.77 -1.16 -6.08
C ASP A 35 3.76 -2.68 -5.98
N ILE A 36 3.02 -3.20 -5.02
CA ILE A 36 2.77 -4.64 -4.85
C ILE A 36 1.28 -4.89 -4.89
N TRP A 37 0.87 -5.76 -5.79
CA TRP A 37 -0.52 -6.08 -5.95
C TRP A 37 -1.07 -6.88 -4.78
N LEU A 38 -2.28 -6.53 -4.35
CA LEU A 38 -2.99 -7.23 -3.28
C LEU A 38 -3.59 -8.57 -3.74
N LYS A 39 -3.55 -8.87 -5.04
CA LYS A 39 -3.97 -10.16 -5.58
C LYS A 39 -3.06 -11.28 -5.07
N PRO A 40 -3.61 -12.32 -4.40
CA PRO A 40 -2.85 -13.49 -4.00
C PRO A 40 -2.21 -14.16 -5.22
N LYS A 41 -0.90 -14.38 -5.17
CA LYS A 41 -0.18 -15.09 -6.22
C LYS A 41 -0.28 -16.59 -6.01
N ALA A 42 -0.65 -17.34 -7.05
CA ALA A 42 -0.54 -18.79 -7.06
C ALA A 42 0.94 -19.23 -7.04
N TYR A 43 1.19 -20.48 -6.70
CA TYR A 43 2.55 -21.05 -6.66
C TYR A 43 3.16 -21.28 -8.06
N THR A 44 2.39 -21.11 -9.12
CA THR A 44 2.84 -21.27 -10.51
C THR A 44 3.70 -20.11 -10.97
N PHE A 45 4.70 -20.41 -11.81
CA PHE A 45 5.45 -19.37 -12.53
C PHE A 45 4.59 -18.83 -13.67
N LEU A 46 4.68 -17.52 -13.89
CA LEU A 46 4.05 -16.86 -15.02
C LEU A 46 5.05 -16.71 -16.17
N SER A 47 4.62 -16.96 -17.37
CA SER A 47 5.33 -16.54 -18.59
C SER A 47 5.43 -15.02 -18.67
N ILE A 48 6.26 -14.51 -19.57
CA ILE A 48 6.40 -13.05 -19.79
C ILE A 48 5.04 -12.47 -20.22
N SER A 49 4.33 -13.11 -21.15
CA SER A 49 3.03 -12.66 -21.63
C SER A 49 1.96 -12.62 -20.52
N GLU A 50 1.93 -13.65 -19.66
CA GLU A 50 0.98 -13.67 -18.55
C GLU A 50 1.25 -12.57 -17.53
N ARG A 51 2.52 -12.20 -17.28
CA ARG A 51 2.86 -11.09 -16.39
C ARG A 51 2.30 -9.75 -16.86
N GLU A 52 2.32 -9.51 -18.17
CA GLU A 52 1.80 -8.29 -18.78
C GLU A 52 0.26 -8.20 -18.72
N THR A 53 -0.42 -9.33 -18.55
CA THR A 53 -1.88 -9.44 -18.64
C THR A 53 -2.58 -9.79 -17.33
N VAL A 54 -1.85 -9.93 -16.22
CA VAL A 54 -2.47 -10.22 -14.91
C VAL A 54 -3.47 -9.12 -14.54
N PRO A 55 -4.78 -9.44 -14.45
CA PRO A 55 -5.77 -8.42 -14.10
C PRO A 55 -5.67 -8.04 -12.61
N PRO A 56 -5.82 -6.76 -12.26
CA PRO A 56 -5.94 -6.34 -10.87
C PRO A 56 -7.25 -6.85 -10.26
N ILE A 57 -7.24 -7.08 -8.94
CA ILE A 57 -8.43 -7.41 -8.17
C ILE A 57 -8.62 -6.36 -7.08
N SER A 58 -9.75 -5.66 -7.09
CA SER A 58 -10.05 -4.70 -6.04
C SER A 58 -10.35 -5.39 -4.71
N MET A 59 -9.76 -4.86 -3.64
CA MET A 59 -9.99 -5.28 -2.25
C MET A 59 -11.01 -4.41 -1.54
N SER A 60 -11.57 -3.41 -2.21
CA SER A 60 -12.44 -2.41 -1.60
C SER A 60 -13.86 -2.43 -2.13
N LYS A 61 -14.77 -1.90 -1.33
CA LYS A 61 -16.13 -1.49 -1.69
C LYS A 61 -16.43 -0.11 -1.08
N SER A 62 -17.57 0.45 -1.44
CA SER A 62 -18.03 1.76 -0.93
C SER A 62 -16.96 2.87 -1.12
N GLY A 63 -16.41 3.00 -2.35
CA GLY A 63 -15.43 4.03 -2.67
C GLY A 63 -14.12 3.92 -1.89
N GLY A 64 -13.73 2.73 -1.45
CA GLY A 64 -12.50 2.53 -0.65
C GLY A 64 -12.71 2.66 0.86
N ALA A 65 -13.93 2.94 1.33
CA ALA A 65 -14.22 3.08 2.76
C ALA A 65 -14.27 1.75 3.51
N LEU A 66 -14.51 0.65 2.81
CA LEU A 66 -14.64 -0.69 3.39
C LEU A 66 -13.85 -1.70 2.55
N VAL A 67 -13.42 -2.78 3.19
CA VAL A 67 -12.91 -3.97 2.48
C VAL A 67 -14.07 -4.78 1.90
N ASN A 68 -13.82 -5.49 0.80
CA ASN A 68 -14.76 -6.45 0.23
C ASN A 68 -14.38 -7.90 0.58
N HIS A 69 -15.03 -8.88 -0.04
CA HIS A 69 -14.79 -10.32 0.20
C HIS A 69 -13.41 -10.82 -0.27
N ASN A 70 -12.71 -10.09 -1.14
CA ASN A 70 -11.36 -10.44 -1.60
C ASN A 70 -10.30 -10.20 -0.51
N TRP A 71 -10.58 -9.31 0.43
CA TRP A 71 -9.68 -9.05 1.55
C TRP A 71 -9.73 -10.19 2.57
N THR A 72 -8.58 -10.78 2.86
CA THR A 72 -8.45 -11.88 3.82
C THR A 72 -7.49 -11.51 4.97
N GLU A 73 -7.45 -12.34 6.00
CA GLU A 73 -6.48 -12.20 7.09
C GLU A 73 -5.02 -12.26 6.61
N THR A 74 -4.77 -12.98 5.52
CA THR A 74 -3.43 -13.04 4.90
C THR A 74 -2.94 -11.67 4.46
N HIS A 75 -3.81 -10.82 3.91
CA HIS A 75 -3.45 -9.44 3.56
C HIS A 75 -2.97 -8.66 4.77
N HIS A 76 -3.67 -8.77 5.90
CA HIS A 76 -3.27 -8.14 7.16
C HIS A 76 -1.89 -8.63 7.62
N LYS A 77 -1.67 -9.96 7.61
CA LYS A 77 -0.39 -10.57 8.00
C LYS A 77 0.76 -10.13 7.10
N VAL A 78 0.56 -10.12 5.80
CA VAL A 78 1.57 -9.71 4.80
C VAL A 78 1.95 -8.23 5.02
N LEU A 79 0.97 -7.34 5.15
CA LEU A 79 1.24 -5.92 5.42
C LEU A 79 1.97 -5.70 6.74
N ARG A 80 1.60 -6.45 7.77
CA ARG A 80 2.27 -6.40 9.07
C ARG A 80 3.75 -6.79 8.95
N GLU A 81 4.06 -7.87 8.24
CA GLU A 81 5.45 -8.31 8.08
C GLU A 81 6.26 -7.32 7.22
N ILE A 82 5.70 -6.83 6.13
CA ILE A 82 6.36 -5.79 5.31
C ILE A 82 6.66 -4.54 6.15
N SER A 83 5.71 -4.10 6.96
CA SER A 83 5.88 -2.87 7.75
C SER A 83 6.87 -2.98 8.90
N LYS A 84 7.21 -4.20 9.34
CA LYS A 84 8.25 -4.43 10.34
C LYS A 84 9.68 -4.26 9.79
N ASP A 85 9.86 -4.37 8.49
CA ASP A 85 11.17 -4.15 7.86
C ASP A 85 11.59 -2.69 8.10
N GLU A 86 12.80 -2.51 8.63
CA GLU A 86 13.33 -1.19 8.98
C GLU A 86 13.57 -0.31 7.77
N ARG A 87 13.81 -0.91 6.62
CA ARG A 87 13.99 -0.20 5.34
C ARG A 87 12.69 0.39 4.81
N VAL A 88 11.55 -0.10 5.25
CA VAL A 88 10.24 0.43 4.86
C VAL A 88 9.94 1.70 5.63
N ALA A 89 9.85 2.82 4.92
CA ALA A 89 9.45 4.11 5.47
C ALA A 89 7.93 4.25 5.59
N ARG A 90 7.18 3.87 4.53
CA ARG A 90 5.72 4.00 4.46
C ARG A 90 5.11 2.93 3.55
N ILE A 91 3.85 2.65 3.81
CA ILE A 91 2.99 1.81 2.95
C ILE A 91 1.68 2.58 2.74
N PHE A 92 1.32 2.88 1.49
CA PHE A 92 0.03 3.47 1.17
C PHE A 92 -0.96 2.38 0.78
N ILE A 93 -2.19 2.49 1.31
CA ILE A 93 -3.29 1.56 1.07
C ILE A 93 -4.62 2.30 1.19
N PHE A 94 -5.69 1.77 0.62
CA PHE A 94 -7.00 2.39 0.75
C PHE A 94 -7.51 2.46 2.21
N PRO A 95 -8.31 3.47 2.55
CA PRO A 95 -8.71 3.77 3.92
C PRO A 95 -9.39 2.60 4.66
N GLY A 96 -10.28 1.88 3.98
CA GLY A 96 -11.02 0.75 4.58
C GLY A 96 -10.12 -0.36 5.09
N ALA A 97 -9.01 -0.66 4.40
CA ALA A 97 -8.03 -1.64 4.87
C ALA A 97 -7.31 -1.14 6.14
N LYS A 98 -6.87 0.12 6.15
CA LYS A 98 -6.21 0.71 7.33
C LYS A 98 -7.13 0.65 8.56
N VAL A 99 -8.40 1.05 8.41
CA VAL A 99 -9.38 1.00 9.51
C VAL A 99 -9.61 -0.42 10.00
N LYS A 100 -9.79 -1.37 9.08
CA LYS A 100 -9.95 -2.79 9.42
C LYS A 100 -8.75 -3.32 10.22
N MET A 101 -7.54 -3.08 9.75
CA MET A 101 -6.33 -3.50 10.45
C MET A 101 -6.20 -2.88 11.84
N CYS A 102 -6.51 -1.57 11.99
CA CYS A 102 -6.49 -0.92 13.31
C CYS A 102 -7.50 -1.52 14.31
N ARG A 103 -8.66 -1.96 13.83
CA ARG A 103 -9.68 -2.60 14.67
C ARG A 103 -9.32 -4.04 15.05
N GLU A 104 -8.75 -4.80 14.12
CA GLU A 104 -8.49 -6.22 14.30
C GLU A 104 -7.14 -6.53 14.95
N GLU A 105 -6.18 -5.62 14.86
CA GLU A 105 -4.89 -5.79 15.50
C GLU A 105 -5.01 -5.74 17.04
N LYS A 106 -4.72 -6.86 17.68
CA LYS A 106 -4.79 -7.03 19.13
C LYS A 106 -3.44 -6.85 19.84
N GLY A 107 -2.34 -6.95 19.07
CA GLY A 107 -0.99 -6.84 19.61
C GLY A 107 -0.41 -5.42 19.48
N ASP A 108 0.90 -5.35 19.31
CA ASP A 108 1.59 -4.07 19.06
C ASP A 108 1.10 -3.43 17.77
N LYS A 109 0.64 -2.21 17.89
CA LYS A 109 0.10 -1.39 16.78
C LYS A 109 1.13 -0.40 16.19
N ASN A 110 2.36 -0.36 16.70
CA ASN A 110 3.37 0.62 16.26
C ASN A 110 3.67 0.50 14.76
N TRP A 111 3.66 -0.69 14.20
CA TRP A 111 3.86 -0.92 12.78
C TRP A 111 2.81 -0.24 11.89
N LEU A 112 1.58 -0.09 12.40
CA LEU A 112 0.49 0.57 11.68
C LEU A 112 0.79 2.05 11.38
N ARG A 113 1.71 2.70 12.11
CA ARG A 113 2.12 4.08 11.82
C ARG A 113 2.70 4.21 10.41
N LYS A 114 3.41 3.19 9.92
CA LYS A 114 3.95 3.18 8.55
C LYS A 114 2.85 3.00 7.50
N VAL A 115 1.73 2.37 7.86
CA VAL A 115 0.60 2.13 6.95
C VAL A 115 -0.28 3.37 6.90
N ARG A 116 -0.27 4.06 5.75
CA ARG A 116 -0.95 5.34 5.54
C ARG A 116 -2.12 5.17 4.59
N PRO A 117 -3.32 5.62 4.97
CA PRO A 117 -4.45 5.59 4.06
C PRO A 117 -4.24 6.59 2.93
N TRP A 118 -4.48 6.13 1.70
CA TRP A 118 -4.40 6.96 0.50
C TRP A 118 -5.41 6.52 -0.53
N TRP A 119 -5.95 7.47 -1.28
CA TRP A 119 -6.94 7.19 -2.32
C TRP A 119 -6.31 6.40 -3.49
N GLY A 120 -7.12 5.59 -4.20
CA GLY A 120 -6.67 4.87 -5.40
C GLY A 120 -5.87 3.58 -5.15
N HIS A 121 -5.57 3.22 -3.89
CA HIS A 121 -4.78 2.02 -3.55
C HIS A 121 -5.69 0.81 -3.21
N ASN A 122 -6.66 0.51 -4.10
CA ASN A 122 -7.67 -0.51 -3.86
C ASN A 122 -7.23 -1.92 -4.28
N TYR A 123 -6.25 -2.04 -5.16
CA TYR A 123 -5.76 -3.31 -5.72
C TYR A 123 -4.25 -3.52 -5.57
N HIS A 124 -3.53 -2.52 -5.12
CA HIS A 124 -2.10 -2.59 -4.78
C HIS A 124 -1.82 -1.81 -3.51
N ILE A 125 -0.68 -2.08 -2.91
CA ILE A 125 -0.06 -1.20 -1.94
C ILE A 125 1.13 -0.53 -2.61
N HIS A 126 1.36 0.73 -2.24
CA HIS A 126 2.56 1.45 -2.61
C HIS A 126 3.50 1.49 -1.41
N ILE A 127 4.71 0.97 -1.57
CA ILE A 127 5.74 0.96 -0.54
C ILE A 127 6.79 2.00 -0.88
N ARG A 128 7.10 2.86 0.09
CA ARG A 128 8.26 3.73 0.06
C ARG A 128 9.35 3.18 0.97
N LEU A 129 10.54 3.01 0.43
CA LEU A 129 11.73 2.66 1.19
C LEU A 129 12.44 3.91 1.72
N LYS A 130 13.24 3.72 2.76
CA LYS A 130 14.20 4.71 3.22
C LYS A 130 15.36 4.85 2.24
N CYS A 131 16.07 5.95 2.33
CA CYS A 131 17.33 6.11 1.61
C CYS A 131 18.33 5.03 2.05
N PRO A 132 19.10 4.46 1.10
CA PRO A 132 20.28 3.66 1.46
C PRO A 132 21.33 4.50 2.19
N ASP A 133 22.05 3.88 3.12
CA ASP A 133 23.03 4.59 3.95
C ASP A 133 24.17 5.21 3.14
N ASP A 134 24.50 4.63 1.98
CA ASP A 134 25.54 5.10 1.06
C ASP A 134 25.06 6.16 0.05
N ALA A 135 23.77 6.46 0.04
CA ALA A 135 23.15 7.42 -0.89
C ALA A 135 23.15 8.85 -0.32
N TYR A 136 24.30 9.49 -0.19
CA TYR A 136 24.49 10.79 0.49
C TYR A 136 23.67 11.97 -0.07
N LYS A 137 23.12 11.88 -1.28
CA LYS A 137 22.22 12.88 -1.87
C LYS A 137 20.73 12.54 -1.66
N CYS A 138 20.44 11.36 -1.16
CA CYS A 138 19.07 10.95 -0.87
C CYS A 138 18.60 11.60 0.44
N GLN A 139 17.36 12.05 0.47
CA GLN A 139 16.75 12.61 1.67
C GLN A 139 15.54 11.81 2.07
N ASP A 140 15.54 11.29 3.28
CA ASP A 140 14.39 10.60 3.83
C ASP A 140 13.22 11.56 4.04
N GLN A 141 12.04 11.03 3.81
CA GLN A 141 10.82 11.74 4.22
C GLN A 141 10.71 11.78 5.75
N TYR A 142 10.13 12.85 6.30
CA TYR A 142 9.83 12.91 7.72
C TYR A 142 9.09 11.64 8.19
N PRO A 143 9.42 11.11 9.38
CA PRO A 143 8.73 9.95 9.93
C PRO A 143 7.21 10.17 9.95
N PRO A 144 6.40 9.12 9.71
CA PRO A 144 4.96 9.25 9.84
C PRO A 144 4.58 9.72 11.25
N PRO A 145 3.61 10.64 11.38
CA PRO A 145 3.18 11.12 12.69
C PRO A 145 2.64 9.96 13.53
N LYS A 146 2.72 10.08 14.84
CA LYS A 146 2.05 9.14 15.75
C LYS A 146 0.55 9.19 15.46
N ASP A 147 -0.10 8.02 15.43
CA ASP A 147 -1.55 7.94 15.26
C ASP A 147 -2.22 8.45 16.54
N LYS A 148 -2.57 9.76 16.55
CA LYS A 148 -3.23 10.42 17.68
C LYS A 148 -4.74 10.33 17.65
N GLU A 149 -5.31 10.04 16.47
CA GLU A 149 -6.76 9.98 16.26
C GLU A 149 -7.23 8.52 16.26
N SER A 150 -8.43 8.29 16.79
CA SER A 150 -9.07 6.99 16.65
C SER A 150 -9.26 6.63 15.17
N SER A 151 -9.23 5.35 14.86
CA SER A 151 -9.45 4.89 13.48
C SER A 151 -10.81 5.32 12.93
N GLU A 152 -11.77 5.65 13.81
CA GLU A 152 -13.12 6.11 13.45
C GLU A 152 -13.16 7.57 13.06
N GLU A 153 -12.48 8.46 13.78
CA GLU A 153 -12.35 9.87 13.41
C GLU A 153 -11.66 10.04 12.06
N ARG A 154 -10.63 9.24 11.81
CA ARG A 154 -9.96 9.23 10.50
C ARG A 154 -10.88 8.74 9.40
N LEU A 155 -11.68 7.70 9.64
CA LEU A 155 -12.67 7.23 8.68
C LEU A 155 -13.71 8.30 8.39
N PHE A 156 -14.13 9.05 9.40
CA PHE A 156 -15.09 10.15 9.23
C PHE A 156 -14.52 11.28 8.37
N LYS A 157 -13.30 11.74 8.65
CA LYS A 157 -12.58 12.74 7.82
C LYS A 157 -12.38 12.26 6.40
N TYR A 158 -12.06 10.97 6.20
CA TYR A 158 -11.93 10.37 4.87
C TYR A 158 -13.26 10.29 4.11
N LYS A 159 -14.35 9.96 4.79
CA LYS A 159 -15.69 9.98 4.17
C LYS A 159 -16.09 11.38 3.73
N GLN A 160 -15.79 12.41 4.52
CA GLN A 160 -16.02 13.80 4.13
C GLN A 160 -15.15 14.19 2.92
N PHE A 161 -13.87 13.81 2.92
CA PHE A 161 -12.97 14.09 1.79
C PHE A 161 -13.45 13.44 0.49
N ILE A 162 -13.87 12.16 0.54
CA ILE A 162 -14.41 11.45 -0.63
C ILE A 162 -15.75 12.07 -1.05
N GLY A 163 -16.63 12.42 -0.11
CA GLY A 163 -17.92 13.06 -0.39
C GLY A 163 -17.76 14.40 -1.11
N ASN A 164 -16.80 15.21 -0.69
CA ASN A 164 -16.52 16.51 -1.31
C ASN A 164 -15.90 16.39 -2.72
N GLN A 165 -15.17 15.30 -3.00
CA GLN A 165 -14.63 15.04 -4.35
C GLN A 165 -15.71 14.56 -5.34
N LEU A 166 -16.74 13.84 -4.86
CA LEU A 166 -17.83 13.35 -5.70
C LEU A 166 -18.85 14.45 -6.07
N HIS A 167 -18.86 15.57 -5.36
CA HIS A 167 -19.72 16.73 -5.67
C HIS A 167 -19.03 17.79 -6.53
N SER A 168 -17.78 17.53 -6.97
CA SER A 168 -16.96 18.47 -7.77
C SER A 168 -16.75 17.99 -9.21
N ILE A 169 -17.57 17.01 -9.68
CA ILE A 169 -17.56 16.50 -11.07
C ILE A 169 -18.91 16.76 -11.70
#